data_d9f08e79d1aadf9a80e8ec45f5fecb42
#
_entry.id   d9f08e79d1aadf9a80e8ec45f5fecb42
#
_cell.length_a   1.000
_cell.length_b   1.000
_cell.length_c   1.000
_cell.angle_alpha   90.00
_cell.angle_beta   90.00
_cell.angle_gamma   90.00
#
_symmetry.space_group_name_H-M   'P 1'
#
loop_
_entity.id
_entity.type
_entity.pdbx_description
1 polymer ?
#
loop_
_entity_poly.entity_id
_entity_poly.type
_entity_poly.pdbx_seq_one_letter_code
_entity_poly.pdbx_strand_id
1 'polypeptide(L)'
;MYIESKDYKIEIKFLKNWKSDSGTYSVSKSWMEYQKDFDWLFEEIASGKKSKRAFVIGWFNCVDSISKIMQLGKGRGCRPKVNEERVAYFPFLKRVDSQTYAADLEYYYDVAYQKQSLNLIGRDNTGRDCIFLGNSDDVFHFAIYY
;
A
#
# COMPACT_ATOMS: atom_id res chain seq x y z
N MET A 1 5.01 12.89 -10.56
CA MET A 1 4.78 13.19 -12.01
C MET A 1 3.57 14.10 -12.13
N TYR A 2 3.62 15.11 -13.02
CA TYR A 2 2.49 15.97 -13.32
C TYR A 2 2.19 15.93 -14.82
N ILE A 3 0.92 15.69 -15.17
CA ILE A 3 0.44 15.68 -16.56
C ILE A 3 -0.40 16.94 -16.76
N GLU A 4 0.23 18.00 -17.27
CA GLU A 4 -0.35 19.34 -17.39
C GLU A 4 -1.65 19.36 -18.20
N SER A 5 -1.67 18.70 -19.37
CA SER A 5 -2.83 18.65 -20.25
C SER A 5 -4.08 18.02 -19.63
N LYS A 6 -3.94 17.32 -18.52
CA LYS A 6 -5.01 16.63 -17.79
C LYS A 6 -5.19 17.15 -16.38
N ASP A 7 -4.35 18.08 -15.94
CA ASP A 7 -4.26 18.52 -14.54
C ASP A 7 -4.21 17.34 -13.57
N TYR A 8 -3.27 16.42 -13.84
CA TYR A 8 -3.17 15.15 -13.11
C TYR A 8 -1.83 15.04 -12.39
N LYS A 9 -1.88 14.90 -11.08
CA LYS A 9 -0.70 14.67 -10.23
C LYS A 9 -0.62 13.19 -9.86
N ILE A 10 0.52 12.56 -10.11
CA ILE A 10 0.73 11.14 -9.79
C ILE A 10 2.05 11.00 -9.02
N GLU A 11 1.98 10.41 -7.85
CA GLU A 11 3.15 9.88 -7.14
C GLU A 11 3.27 8.40 -7.44
N ILE A 12 4.47 7.92 -7.71
CA ILE A 12 4.73 6.52 -8.05
C ILE A 12 5.84 5.99 -7.16
N LYS A 13 5.59 4.91 -6.46
CA LYS A 13 6.56 4.19 -5.65
C LYS A 13 6.63 2.73 -6.08
N PHE A 14 7.81 2.19 -5.99
CA PHE A 14 8.05 0.78 -6.08
C PHE A 14 8.34 0.22 -4.69
N LEU A 15 7.61 -0.82 -4.28
CA LEU A 15 7.87 -1.48 -3.01
C LEU A 15 9.17 -2.25 -3.07
N LYS A 16 10.17 -1.73 -2.40
CA LYS A 16 11.50 -2.35 -2.28
C LYS A 16 11.95 -2.35 -0.83
N ASN A 17 12.76 -3.31 -0.48
CA ASN A 17 13.43 -3.32 0.81
C ASN A 17 14.36 -2.10 0.92
N TRP A 18 14.11 -1.26 1.93
CA TRP A 18 15.04 -0.21 2.25
C TRP A 18 16.22 -0.78 3.05
N LYS A 19 17.41 -0.58 2.55
CA LYS A 19 18.64 -0.89 3.26
C LYS A 19 19.48 0.37 3.41
N SER A 20 20.10 0.56 4.56
CA SER A 20 21.14 1.58 4.72
C SER A 20 22.38 1.21 3.91
N ASP A 21 23.31 2.16 3.78
CA ASP A 21 24.62 1.91 3.14
C ASP A 21 25.39 0.77 3.82
N SER A 22 25.16 0.55 5.11
CA SER A 22 25.69 -0.58 5.87
C SER A 22 24.93 -1.90 5.64
N GLY A 23 23.93 -1.92 4.77
CA GLY A 23 23.09 -3.09 4.50
C GLY A 23 22.05 -3.38 5.58
N THR A 24 21.93 -2.53 6.61
CA THR A 24 20.95 -2.71 7.68
C THR A 24 19.56 -2.33 7.20
N TYR A 25 18.61 -3.23 7.41
CA TYR A 25 17.21 -3.04 7.03
C TYR A 25 16.44 -2.28 8.11
N SER A 26 15.67 -1.25 7.73
CA SER A 26 14.85 -0.49 8.65
C SER A 26 13.37 -0.53 8.29
N VAL A 27 12.63 -1.27 9.08
CA VAL A 27 11.17 -1.44 9.03
C VAL A 27 10.42 -0.12 9.08
N SER A 28 10.75 0.69 10.07
CA SER A 28 10.04 1.93 10.35
C SER A 28 10.23 2.95 9.24
N LYS A 29 11.44 3.06 8.70
CA LYS A 29 11.73 4.01 7.62
C LYS A 29 11.00 3.66 6.34
N SER A 30 10.93 2.38 5.97
CA SER A 30 10.17 1.96 4.78
C SER A 30 8.71 2.35 4.87
N TRP A 31 8.05 2.08 6.00
CA TRP A 31 6.65 2.46 6.17
C TRP A 31 6.44 3.97 6.17
N MET A 32 7.30 4.73 6.86
CA MET A 32 7.20 6.19 6.90
C MET A 32 7.26 6.84 5.52
N GLU A 33 8.04 6.29 4.60
CA GLU A 33 8.10 6.80 3.23
C GLU A 33 6.79 6.60 2.47
N TYR A 34 6.13 5.45 2.63
CA TYR A 34 4.81 5.22 2.02
C TYR A 34 3.73 6.04 2.70
N GLN A 35 3.79 6.17 4.01
CA GLN A 35 2.80 6.95 4.76
C GLN A 35 2.79 8.42 4.36
N LYS A 36 3.96 9.03 4.08
CA LYS A 36 4.03 10.39 3.55
C LYS A 36 3.26 10.56 2.24
N ASP A 37 3.35 9.57 1.35
CA ASP A 37 2.68 9.63 0.06
C ASP A 37 1.17 9.42 0.20
N PHE A 38 0.73 8.56 1.12
CA PHE A 38 -0.68 8.46 1.50
C PHE A 38 -1.20 9.75 2.13
N ASP A 39 -0.47 10.33 3.06
CA ASP A 39 -0.85 11.58 3.73
C ASP A 39 -0.95 12.72 2.71
N TRP A 40 0.02 12.84 1.78
CA TRP A 40 -0.04 13.78 0.66
C TRP A 40 -1.32 13.59 -0.18
N LEU A 41 -1.63 12.35 -0.59
CA LEU A 41 -2.82 12.07 -1.39
C LEU A 41 -4.09 12.49 -0.65
N PHE A 42 -4.17 12.16 0.63
CA PHE A 42 -5.35 12.46 1.46
C PHE A 42 -5.52 13.96 1.72
N GLU A 43 -4.44 14.69 1.88
CA GLU A 43 -4.45 16.15 1.96
C GLU A 43 -4.92 16.79 0.65
N GLU A 44 -4.44 16.31 -0.49
CA GLU A 44 -4.90 16.77 -1.80
C GLU A 44 -6.39 16.47 -2.02
N ILE A 45 -6.91 15.33 -1.55
CA ILE A 45 -8.34 15.00 -1.58
C ILE A 45 -9.12 15.98 -0.68
N ALA A 46 -8.69 16.15 0.56
CA ALA A 46 -9.37 17.00 1.55
C ALA A 46 -9.36 18.47 1.17
N SER A 47 -8.34 18.93 0.44
CA SER A 47 -8.23 20.32 0.00
C SER A 47 -9.32 20.76 -0.98
N GLY A 48 -10.12 19.81 -1.51
CA GLY A 48 -11.17 20.10 -2.49
C GLY A 48 -10.67 20.65 -3.82
N LYS A 49 -9.36 20.64 -4.08
CA LYS A 49 -8.81 21.05 -5.35
C LYS A 49 -9.35 20.17 -6.48
N LYS A 50 -9.67 20.78 -7.61
CA LYS A 50 -10.21 20.06 -8.78
C LYS A 50 -9.16 19.20 -9.50
N SER A 51 -7.87 19.39 -9.21
CA SER A 51 -6.78 18.59 -9.80
C SER A 51 -6.97 17.11 -9.52
N LYS A 52 -6.86 16.31 -10.55
CA LYS A 52 -6.86 14.85 -10.40
C LYS A 52 -5.53 14.40 -9.80
N ARG A 53 -5.55 13.39 -8.94
CA ARG A 53 -4.39 12.88 -8.22
C ARG A 53 -4.48 11.40 -8.03
N ALA A 54 -3.33 10.75 -7.97
CA ALA A 54 -3.22 9.35 -7.62
C ALA A 54 -1.87 9.06 -6.97
N PHE A 55 -1.85 8.06 -6.08
CA PHE A 55 -0.65 7.42 -5.59
C PHE A 55 -0.60 5.99 -6.11
N VAL A 56 0.46 5.63 -6.80
CA VAL A 56 0.63 4.31 -7.42
C VAL A 56 1.76 3.57 -6.73
N ILE A 57 1.46 2.37 -6.27
CA ILE A 57 2.45 1.46 -5.69
C ILE A 57 2.55 0.23 -6.58
N GLY A 58 3.78 -0.15 -6.97
CA GLY A 58 4.06 -1.37 -7.71
C GLY A 58 4.94 -2.33 -6.92
N TRP A 59 4.74 -3.64 -7.07
CA TRP A 59 5.55 -4.68 -6.43
C TRP A 59 5.49 -6.01 -7.18
N PHE A 60 6.44 -6.89 -6.90
CA PHE A 60 6.41 -8.25 -7.41
C PHE A 60 5.29 -9.06 -6.74
N ASN A 61 4.61 -9.91 -7.52
CA ASN A 61 3.56 -10.82 -7.03
C ASN A 61 4.14 -11.86 -6.07
N CYS A 62 4.31 -11.48 -4.81
CA CYS A 62 4.86 -12.32 -3.78
C CYS A 62 4.43 -11.78 -2.41
N VAL A 63 3.60 -12.53 -1.69
CA VAL A 63 3.15 -12.13 -0.34
C VAL A 63 4.34 -11.93 0.60
N ASP A 64 5.36 -12.76 0.48
CA ASP A 64 6.61 -12.61 1.22
C ASP A 64 7.30 -11.27 0.91
N SER A 65 7.23 -10.81 -0.34
CA SER A 65 7.77 -9.51 -0.73
C SER A 65 6.98 -8.38 -0.08
N ILE A 66 5.66 -8.41 -0.16
CA ILE A 66 4.82 -7.36 0.43
C ILE A 66 4.95 -7.36 1.96
N SER A 67 4.96 -8.50 2.62
CA SER A 67 5.12 -8.59 4.07
C SER A 67 6.48 -8.11 4.55
N LYS A 68 7.56 -8.40 3.82
CA LYS A 68 8.92 -7.96 4.14
C LYS A 68 9.15 -6.49 3.79
N ILE A 69 8.68 -6.07 2.62
CA ILE A 69 8.91 -4.73 2.09
C ILE A 69 8.05 -3.70 2.84
N MET A 70 6.80 -4.03 3.07
CA MET A 70 5.83 -3.18 3.77
C MET A 70 5.98 -3.26 5.29
N GLN A 71 6.47 -4.39 5.77
CA GLN A 71 6.60 -4.69 7.19
C GLN A 71 5.32 -4.41 7.96
N LEU A 72 4.27 -5.08 7.52
CA LEU A 72 2.93 -4.98 8.07
C LEU A 72 2.83 -5.42 9.54
N GLY A 73 3.91 -5.97 10.10
CA GLY A 73 3.94 -6.45 11.47
C GLY A 73 5.10 -5.89 12.28
N LYS A 74 5.17 -6.29 13.54
CA LYS A 74 6.25 -5.99 14.48
C LYS A 74 6.93 -7.29 14.90
N GLY A 75 8.26 -7.28 14.94
CA GLY A 75 9.03 -8.41 15.47
C GLY A 75 10.52 -8.22 15.20
N ARG A 76 11.35 -8.51 16.21
CA ARG A 76 12.80 -8.56 16.07
C ARG A 76 13.23 -10.01 16.24
N GLY A 77 13.82 -10.60 15.19
CA GLY A 77 14.24 -11.98 15.20
C GLY A 77 13.12 -13.03 15.09
N CYS A 78 11.86 -12.61 14.82
CA CYS A 78 10.73 -13.49 14.60
C CYS A 78 9.89 -13.02 13.39
N ARG A 79 8.96 -13.86 12.94
CA ARG A 79 8.02 -13.49 11.87
C ARG A 79 7.21 -12.26 12.30
N PRO A 80 7.11 -11.20 11.45
CA PRO A 80 6.35 -10.00 11.78
C PRO A 80 4.86 -10.32 11.95
N LYS A 81 4.27 -9.84 13.05
CA LYS A 81 2.82 -9.93 13.26
C LYS A 81 2.08 -8.96 12.36
N VAL A 82 0.83 -9.27 12.07
CA VAL A 82 -0.07 -8.37 11.33
C VAL A 82 -0.24 -7.06 12.09
N ASN A 83 -0.15 -5.95 11.38
CA ASN A 83 -0.46 -4.62 11.89
C ASN A 83 -1.71 -4.10 11.19
N GLU A 84 -2.83 -4.06 11.91
CA GLU A 84 -4.16 -3.73 11.37
C GLU A 84 -4.22 -2.34 10.73
N GLU A 85 -3.59 -1.34 11.36
CA GLU A 85 -3.59 0.01 10.84
C GLU A 85 -2.91 0.09 9.46
N ARG A 86 -1.87 -0.71 9.25
CA ARG A 86 -1.16 -0.76 7.96
C ARG A 86 -1.90 -1.59 6.93
N VAL A 87 -2.47 -2.73 7.34
CA VAL A 87 -3.25 -3.59 6.44
C VAL A 87 -4.46 -2.85 5.87
N ALA A 88 -5.06 -1.94 6.64
CA ALA A 88 -6.19 -1.14 6.20
C ALA A 88 -5.92 -0.28 4.94
N TYR A 89 -4.64 0.00 4.64
CA TYR A 89 -4.24 0.66 3.39
C TYR A 89 -4.24 -0.27 2.17
N PHE A 90 -4.42 -1.59 2.37
CA PHE A 90 -4.30 -2.61 1.33
C PHE A 90 -5.56 -3.48 1.29
N PRO A 91 -6.69 -2.94 0.81
CA PRO A 91 -8.00 -3.63 0.86
C PRO A 91 -8.05 -4.90 0.01
N PHE A 92 -7.04 -5.13 -0.82
CA PHE A 92 -6.87 -6.35 -1.62
C PHE A 92 -6.10 -7.46 -0.90
N LEU A 93 -5.68 -7.25 0.33
CA LEU A 93 -5.08 -8.31 1.14
C LEU A 93 -6.17 -9.01 1.96
N LYS A 94 -6.30 -10.30 1.75
CA LYS A 94 -7.21 -11.13 2.51
C LYS A 94 -6.55 -11.51 3.83
N ARG A 95 -7.26 -11.26 4.91
CA ARG A 95 -6.94 -11.75 6.23
C ARG A 95 -7.91 -12.85 6.61
N VAL A 96 -7.38 -13.96 7.09
CA VAL A 96 -8.14 -15.02 7.75
C VAL A 96 -7.93 -14.84 9.26
N ASP A 97 -8.97 -15.06 10.07
CA ASP A 97 -8.93 -14.81 11.52
C ASP A 97 -7.81 -15.57 12.24
N SER A 98 -7.41 -16.73 11.73
CA SER A 98 -6.28 -17.50 12.23
C SER A 98 -4.90 -16.93 11.87
N GLN A 99 -4.82 -15.96 10.98
CA GLN A 99 -3.55 -15.39 10.55
C GLN A 99 -2.99 -14.43 11.61
N THR A 100 -1.83 -14.79 12.14
CA THR A 100 -1.14 -13.99 13.17
C THR A 100 0.02 -13.21 12.58
N TYR A 101 0.62 -13.71 11.52
CA TYR A 101 1.85 -13.17 10.95
C TYR A 101 1.59 -12.53 9.57
N ALA A 102 2.29 -11.44 9.30
CA ALA A 102 2.15 -10.71 8.05
C ALA A 102 2.50 -11.56 6.81
N ALA A 103 3.39 -12.56 6.96
CA ALA A 103 3.74 -13.49 5.88
C ALA A 103 2.61 -14.46 5.52
N ASP A 104 1.61 -14.58 6.36
CA ASP A 104 0.46 -15.47 6.14
C ASP A 104 -0.74 -14.73 5.50
N LEU A 105 -0.60 -13.44 5.20
CA LEU A 105 -1.59 -12.70 4.42
C LEU A 105 -1.64 -13.23 3.00
N GLU A 106 -2.83 -13.22 2.42
CA GLU A 106 -3.08 -13.63 1.05
C GLU A 106 -3.61 -12.47 0.23
N TYR A 107 -3.35 -12.49 -1.08
CA TYR A 107 -4.00 -11.58 -2.01
C TYR A 107 -5.46 -11.99 -2.21
N TYR A 108 -6.34 -11.01 -2.27
CA TYR A 108 -7.74 -11.19 -2.62
C TYR A 108 -7.96 -10.83 -4.08
N TYR A 109 -7.61 -11.75 -4.97
CA TYR A 109 -7.64 -11.51 -6.42
C TYR A 109 -9.05 -11.24 -6.95
N ASP A 110 -10.11 -11.69 -6.26
CA ASP A 110 -11.50 -11.43 -6.65
C ASP A 110 -11.87 -9.95 -6.67
N VAL A 111 -11.10 -9.09 -5.99
CA VAL A 111 -11.27 -7.64 -6.01
C VAL A 111 -10.36 -6.92 -7.01
N ALA A 112 -9.54 -7.67 -7.77
CA ALA A 112 -8.69 -7.08 -8.79
C ALA A 112 -9.53 -6.36 -9.85
N TYR A 113 -9.01 -5.23 -10.32
CA TYR A 113 -9.67 -4.35 -11.28
C TYR A 113 -11.01 -3.72 -10.80
N GLN A 114 -11.35 -3.89 -9.54
CA GLN A 114 -12.52 -3.32 -8.92
C GLN A 114 -12.13 -2.20 -7.95
N LYS A 115 -13.00 -1.19 -7.87
CA LYS A 115 -12.85 -0.13 -6.88
C LYS A 115 -13.06 -0.69 -5.47
N GLN A 116 -12.12 -0.43 -4.58
CA GLN A 116 -12.19 -0.75 -3.17
C GLN A 116 -12.08 0.56 -2.37
N SER A 117 -13.00 0.80 -1.46
CA SER A 117 -12.90 1.94 -0.55
C SER A 117 -11.99 1.60 0.62
N LEU A 118 -11.13 2.53 1.01
CA LEU A 118 -10.28 2.38 2.18
C LEU A 118 -11.14 2.52 3.45
N ASN A 119 -10.80 1.72 4.45
CA ASN A 119 -11.42 1.77 5.77
C ASN A 119 -10.33 1.95 6.84
N LEU A 120 -9.77 3.15 6.90
CA LEU A 120 -8.69 3.50 7.83
C LEU A 120 -9.26 3.81 9.21
N ILE A 121 -8.69 3.19 10.23
CA ILE A 121 -9.13 3.34 11.61
C ILE A 121 -8.94 4.79 12.09
N GLY A 122 -10.02 5.40 12.60
CA GLY A 122 -9.98 6.75 13.19
C GLY A 122 -9.80 7.89 12.17
N ARG A 123 -10.00 7.65 10.88
CA ARG A 123 -9.92 8.66 9.82
C ARG A 123 -11.22 8.78 9.05
N ASP A 124 -11.49 9.97 8.49
CA ASP A 124 -12.50 10.13 7.46
C ASP A 124 -12.02 9.42 6.19
N ASN A 125 -12.81 8.47 5.71
CA ASN A 125 -12.50 7.65 4.54
C ASN A 125 -13.26 8.08 3.27
N THR A 126 -14.02 9.16 3.33
CA THR A 126 -14.80 9.65 2.20
C THR A 126 -13.91 9.97 1.00
N GLY A 127 -14.21 9.35 -0.14
CA GLY A 127 -13.49 9.58 -1.40
C GLY A 127 -12.06 9.04 -1.42
N ARG A 128 -11.73 8.08 -0.56
CA ARG A 128 -10.43 7.39 -0.55
C ARG A 128 -10.60 5.99 -1.06
N ASP A 129 -10.25 5.82 -2.31
CA ASP A 129 -10.47 4.58 -3.04
C ASP A 129 -9.13 3.99 -3.55
N CYS A 130 -9.15 2.69 -3.79
CA CYS A 130 -8.03 1.95 -4.36
C CYS A 130 -8.53 1.03 -5.47
N ILE A 131 -7.75 0.88 -6.53
CA ILE A 131 -7.89 -0.21 -7.50
C ILE A 131 -6.62 -1.06 -7.43
N PHE A 132 -6.77 -2.34 -7.22
CA PHE A 132 -5.71 -3.33 -7.32
C PHE A 132 -5.67 -3.88 -8.74
N LEU A 133 -4.48 -3.89 -9.36
CA LEU A 133 -4.23 -4.42 -10.69
C LEU A 133 -3.28 -5.59 -10.58
N GLY A 134 -3.76 -6.78 -10.88
CA GLY A 134 -2.99 -8.00 -10.86
C GLY A 134 -3.84 -9.24 -10.61
N ASN A 135 -3.35 -10.37 -11.08
CA ASN A 135 -3.91 -11.70 -10.83
C ASN A 135 -2.79 -12.67 -10.44
N SER A 136 -3.13 -13.93 -10.17
CA SER A 136 -2.17 -14.95 -9.74
C SER A 136 -1.02 -15.19 -10.71
N ASP A 137 -1.26 -14.96 -12.00
CA ASP A 137 -0.29 -15.27 -13.07
C ASP A 137 0.60 -14.07 -13.42
N ASP A 138 0.24 -12.87 -12.94
CA ASP A 138 1.02 -11.67 -13.17
C ASP A 138 2.29 -11.66 -12.31
N VAL A 139 3.42 -11.36 -12.93
CA VAL A 139 4.70 -11.22 -12.22
C VAL A 139 4.74 -9.94 -11.39
N PHE A 140 3.98 -8.92 -11.79
CA PHE A 140 4.02 -7.60 -11.21
C PHE A 140 2.62 -7.09 -10.92
N HIS A 141 2.44 -6.54 -9.73
CA HIS A 141 1.17 -5.98 -9.27
C HIS A 141 1.26 -4.48 -9.04
N PHE A 142 0.11 -3.81 -9.15
CA PHE A 142 -0.03 -2.39 -8.84
C PHE A 142 -1.25 -2.14 -7.96
N ALA A 143 -1.15 -1.12 -7.13
CA ALA A 143 -2.30 -0.51 -6.46
C ALA A 143 -2.33 0.98 -6.81
N ILE A 144 -3.48 1.47 -7.22
CA ILE A 144 -3.72 2.87 -7.55
C ILE A 144 -4.71 3.42 -6.52
N TYR A 145 -4.26 4.40 -5.75
CA TYR A 145 -5.07 5.13 -4.76
C TYR A 145 -5.43 6.50 -5.31
N TYR A 146 -6.70 6.93 -5.15
CA TYR A 146 -7.24 8.18 -5.71
C TYR A 146 -8.46 8.70 -4.96
#